data_b4418f61dbc201e696c6ca5eb97520ac
#
_entry.id   b4418f61dbc201e696c6ca5eb97520ac
#
_cell.length_a   1.000
_cell.length_b   1.000
_cell.length_c   1.000
_cell.angle_alpha   90.00
_cell.angle_beta   90.00
_cell.angle_gamma   90.00
#
_symmetry.space_group_name_H-M   'P 1'
#
loop_
_entity.id
_entity.type
_entity.pdbx_description
1 polymer ?
#
loop_
_entity_poly.entity_id
_entity_poly.type
_entity_poly.pdbx_seq_one_letter_code
_entity_poly.pdbx_strand_id
1 'polypeptide(L)'
;MNRVNDSIKEAEEYIESAESSYENILQKNDKIWNPVVVNCIMAMIKSVDALMLEKRGHTNSDHSKTSRSLQGLYEDSLISDNFKSNVDSVRKWVVDEKTAIQYKNKKVSLDDADRALKASKRFLKKTKKELDY
;
A
#
# COMPACT_ATOMS: atom_id res chain seq x y z
N MET A 1 1.55 -23.66 -4.79
CA MET A 1 1.14 -22.54 -3.93
C MET A 1 1.08 -21.27 -4.77
N ASN A 2 0.00 -20.51 -4.70
CA ASN A 2 -0.15 -19.30 -5.50
C ASN A 2 0.36 -18.08 -4.71
N ARG A 3 1.56 -17.63 -5.02
CA ARG A 3 2.20 -16.49 -4.34
C ARG A 3 1.46 -15.16 -4.60
N VAL A 4 0.84 -15.02 -5.77
CA VAL A 4 0.04 -13.84 -6.10
C VAL A 4 -1.16 -13.77 -5.14
N ASN A 5 -1.87 -14.87 -4.98
CA ASN A 5 -3.01 -14.95 -4.07
C ASN A 5 -2.60 -14.64 -2.62
N ASP A 6 -1.46 -15.14 -2.19
CA ASP A 6 -0.93 -14.89 -0.84
C ASP A 6 -0.66 -13.39 -0.63
N SER A 7 -0.05 -12.72 -1.61
CA SER A 7 0.22 -11.28 -1.52
C SER A 7 -1.08 -10.46 -1.46
N ILE A 8 -2.10 -10.85 -2.24
CA ILE A 8 -3.40 -10.21 -2.19
C ILE A 8 -4.06 -10.38 -0.82
N LYS A 9 -4.01 -11.59 -0.26
CA LYS A 9 -4.55 -11.86 1.08
C LYS A 9 -3.83 -11.05 2.14
N GLU A 10 -2.51 -10.96 2.07
CA GLU A 10 -1.74 -10.14 3.00
C GLU A 10 -2.12 -8.66 2.91
N ALA A 11 -2.30 -8.15 1.68
CA ALA A 11 -2.76 -6.77 1.49
C ALA A 11 -4.14 -6.55 2.13
N GLU A 12 -5.06 -7.49 1.94
CA GLU A 12 -6.39 -7.43 2.54
C GLU A 12 -6.32 -7.44 4.07
N GLU A 13 -5.46 -8.28 4.64
CA GLU A 13 -5.27 -8.34 6.10
C GLU A 13 -4.67 -7.07 6.67
N TYR A 14 -3.73 -6.43 5.97
CA TYR A 14 -3.19 -5.15 6.40
C TYR A 14 -4.24 -4.04 6.38
N ILE A 15 -5.12 -4.02 5.39
CA ILE A 15 -6.23 -3.06 5.35
C ILE A 15 -7.20 -3.32 6.50
N GLU A 16 -7.54 -4.59 6.76
CA GLU A 16 -8.40 -4.97 7.87
C GLU A 16 -7.78 -4.53 9.21
N SER A 17 -6.49 -4.73 9.38
CA SER A 17 -5.76 -4.29 10.58
C SER A 17 -5.79 -2.77 10.71
N ALA A 18 -5.64 -2.04 9.60
CA ALA A 18 -5.72 -0.58 9.59
C ALA A 18 -7.11 -0.11 10.03
N GLU A 19 -8.16 -0.74 9.53
CA GLU A 19 -9.54 -0.41 9.89
C GLU A 19 -9.82 -0.71 11.36
N SER A 20 -9.34 -1.83 11.87
CA SER A 20 -9.47 -2.18 13.30
C SER A 20 -8.74 -1.19 14.19
N SER A 21 -7.51 -0.81 13.81
CA SER A 21 -6.75 0.21 14.54
C SER A 21 -7.45 1.55 14.53
N TYR A 22 -8.04 1.94 13.40
CA TYR A 22 -8.80 3.18 13.28
C TYR A 22 -9.94 3.22 14.29
N GLU A 23 -10.76 2.17 14.35
CA GLU A 23 -11.89 2.08 15.27
C GLU A 23 -11.45 2.11 16.73
N ASN A 24 -10.37 1.39 17.06
CA ASN A 24 -9.83 1.38 18.42
C ASN A 24 -9.30 2.75 18.84
N ILE A 25 -8.60 3.44 17.94
CA ILE A 25 -8.01 4.75 18.21
C ILE A 25 -9.09 5.81 18.43
N LEU A 26 -10.20 5.74 17.71
CA LEU A 26 -11.32 6.67 17.88
C LEU A 26 -11.84 6.71 19.33
N GLN A 27 -11.73 5.59 20.05
CA GLN A 27 -12.23 5.46 21.42
C GLN A 27 -11.23 5.89 22.49
N LYS A 28 -10.00 6.22 22.08
CA LYS A 28 -8.94 6.61 23.03
C LYS A 28 -8.93 8.11 23.26
N ASN A 29 -8.49 8.52 24.45
CA ASN A 29 -8.30 9.93 24.77
C ASN A 29 -7.09 10.51 24.04
N ASP A 30 -5.99 9.75 23.97
CA ASP A 30 -4.79 10.12 23.26
C ASP A 30 -4.73 9.36 21.92
N LYS A 31 -4.93 10.10 20.84
CA LYS A 31 -5.10 9.51 19.51
C LYS A 31 -3.81 9.60 18.70
N ILE A 32 -3.19 8.44 18.46
CA ILE A 32 -2.01 8.31 17.62
C ILE A 32 -2.43 7.51 16.38
N TRP A 33 -2.44 8.17 15.22
CA TRP A 33 -2.93 7.59 13.97
C TRP A 33 -1.87 6.86 13.15
N ASN A 34 -0.61 6.91 13.58
CA ASN A 34 0.51 6.29 12.84
C ASN A 34 0.29 4.82 12.50
N PRO A 35 -0.22 3.95 13.43
CA PRO A 35 -0.43 2.54 13.09
C PRO A 35 -1.39 2.33 11.91
N VAL A 36 -2.40 3.18 11.75
CA VAL A 36 -3.32 3.09 10.61
C VAL A 36 -2.57 3.32 9.31
N VAL A 37 -1.78 4.39 9.24
CA VAL A 37 -1.02 4.73 8.03
C VAL A 37 0.02 3.67 7.71
N VAL A 38 0.73 3.17 8.73
CA VAL A 38 1.75 2.12 8.53
C VAL A 38 1.13 0.85 7.93
N ASN A 39 -0.03 0.43 8.43
CA ASN A 39 -0.72 -0.75 7.88
C ASN A 39 -1.19 -0.51 6.44
N CYS A 40 -1.65 0.70 6.12
CA CYS A 40 -2.04 1.05 4.75
C CYS A 40 -0.84 1.02 3.80
N ILE A 41 0.32 1.50 4.25
CA ILE A 41 1.57 1.45 3.47
C ILE A 41 1.93 -0.02 3.18
N MET A 42 1.85 -0.88 4.19
CA MET A 42 2.13 -2.31 4.00
C MET A 42 1.17 -2.95 3.02
N ALA A 43 -0.12 -2.58 3.06
CA ALA A 43 -1.09 -3.06 2.08
C ALA A 43 -0.72 -2.65 0.65
N MET A 44 -0.23 -1.42 0.46
CA MET A 44 0.23 -0.97 -0.85
C MET A 44 1.45 -1.76 -1.33
N ILE A 45 2.40 -2.02 -0.44
CA ILE A 45 3.59 -2.82 -0.75
C ILE A 45 3.16 -4.21 -1.21
N LYS A 46 2.25 -4.86 -0.49
CA LYS A 46 1.77 -6.21 -0.86
C LYS A 46 0.99 -6.21 -2.17
N SER A 47 0.26 -5.15 -2.46
CA SER A 47 -0.43 -5.01 -3.75
C SER A 47 0.57 -4.93 -4.90
N VAL A 48 1.64 -4.15 -4.75
CA VAL A 48 2.72 -4.10 -5.76
C VAL A 48 3.39 -5.46 -5.88
N ASP A 49 3.63 -6.16 -4.77
CA ASP A 49 4.20 -7.51 -4.80
C ASP A 49 3.35 -8.45 -5.65
N ALA A 50 2.02 -8.40 -5.50
CA ALA A 50 1.11 -9.22 -6.31
C ALA A 50 1.26 -8.92 -7.81
N LEU A 51 1.32 -7.63 -8.18
CA LEU A 51 1.55 -7.23 -9.57
C LEU A 51 2.90 -7.72 -10.08
N MET A 52 3.95 -7.58 -9.29
CA MET A 52 5.29 -8.02 -9.67
C MET A 52 5.36 -9.53 -9.87
N LEU A 53 4.76 -10.30 -8.97
CA LEU A 53 4.75 -11.76 -9.08
C LEU A 53 4.03 -12.21 -10.34
N GLU A 54 2.89 -11.61 -10.66
CA GLU A 54 2.13 -11.99 -11.86
C GLU A 54 2.85 -11.56 -13.15
N LYS A 55 3.38 -10.34 -13.17
CA LYS A 55 3.90 -9.77 -14.42
C LYS A 55 5.37 -10.06 -14.67
N ARG A 56 6.18 -10.28 -13.62
CA ARG A 56 7.63 -10.53 -13.74
C ARG A 56 8.10 -11.80 -13.02
N GLY A 57 7.26 -12.44 -12.22
CA GLY A 57 7.59 -13.69 -11.53
C GLY A 57 8.44 -13.55 -10.27
N HIS A 58 8.73 -12.33 -9.84
CA HIS A 58 9.52 -12.10 -8.62
C HIS A 58 9.11 -10.79 -7.94
N THR A 59 9.50 -10.63 -6.67
CA THR A 59 9.34 -9.38 -5.92
C THR A 59 10.72 -8.86 -5.50
N ASN A 60 10.75 -7.61 -5.03
CA ASN A 60 11.92 -7.07 -4.34
C ASN A 60 11.78 -7.34 -2.85
N SER A 61 12.86 -7.84 -2.22
CA SER A 61 12.92 -8.00 -0.77
C SER A 61 13.09 -6.66 -0.05
N ASP A 62 13.54 -5.63 -0.76
CA ASP A 62 13.75 -4.29 -0.24
C ASP A 62 12.54 -3.42 -0.55
N HIS A 63 11.77 -3.05 0.47
CA HIS A 63 10.58 -2.23 0.34
C HIS A 63 10.86 -0.82 -0.21
N SER A 64 12.11 -0.35 -0.11
CA SER A 64 12.49 0.95 -0.70
C SER A 64 12.38 0.95 -2.23
N LYS A 65 12.34 -0.23 -2.85
CA LYS A 65 12.24 -0.39 -4.31
C LYS A 65 10.80 -0.58 -4.80
N THR A 66 9.82 -0.64 -3.91
CA THR A 66 8.41 -0.88 -4.27
C THR A 66 7.90 0.14 -5.28
N SER A 67 8.15 1.42 -5.04
CA SER A 67 7.73 2.50 -5.93
C SER A 67 8.34 2.38 -7.33
N ARG A 68 9.62 2.05 -7.40
CA ARG A 68 10.32 1.85 -8.68
C ARG A 68 9.78 0.64 -9.43
N SER A 69 9.43 -0.42 -8.69
CA SER A 69 8.85 -1.62 -9.29
C SER A 69 7.53 -1.30 -9.97
N LEU A 70 6.66 -0.55 -9.31
CA LEU A 70 5.38 -0.15 -9.88
C LEU A 70 5.59 0.75 -11.11
N GLN A 71 6.49 1.72 -11.01
CA GLN A 71 6.83 2.61 -12.12
C GLN A 71 7.32 1.81 -13.33
N GLY A 72 8.20 0.83 -13.10
CA GLY A 72 8.72 -0.02 -14.15
C GLY A 72 7.63 -0.83 -14.86
N LEU A 73 6.70 -1.41 -14.09
CA LEU A 73 5.55 -2.13 -14.66
C LEU A 73 4.71 -1.22 -15.56
N TYR A 74 4.48 0.00 -15.10
CA TYR A 74 3.71 0.99 -15.87
C TYR A 74 4.44 1.40 -17.14
N GLU A 75 5.72 1.77 -17.04
CA GLU A 75 6.55 2.20 -18.19
C GLU A 75 6.70 1.11 -19.23
N ASP A 76 6.80 -0.15 -18.81
CA ASP A 76 6.94 -1.30 -19.71
C ASP A 76 5.60 -1.79 -20.24
N SER A 77 4.52 -1.09 -19.96
CA SER A 77 3.15 -1.41 -20.40
C SER A 77 2.68 -2.80 -19.96
N LEU A 78 3.18 -3.28 -18.82
CA LEU A 78 2.78 -4.57 -18.26
C LEU A 78 1.51 -4.48 -17.42
N ILE A 79 1.11 -3.27 -17.05
CA ILE A 79 -0.14 -2.98 -16.35
C ILE A 79 -0.88 -1.86 -17.08
N SER A 80 -2.18 -1.75 -16.83
CA SER A 80 -3.06 -0.76 -17.47
C SER A 80 -2.61 0.68 -17.24
N ASP A 81 -2.88 1.57 -18.20
CA ASP A 81 -2.67 3.01 -18.06
C ASP A 81 -3.44 3.61 -16.87
N ASN A 82 -4.47 2.91 -16.39
CA ASN A 82 -5.21 3.32 -15.20
C ASN A 82 -4.35 3.45 -13.95
N PHE A 83 -3.15 2.84 -13.95
CA PHE A 83 -2.21 2.92 -12.82
C PHE A 83 -1.36 4.19 -12.82
N LYS A 84 -1.49 5.06 -13.82
CA LYS A 84 -0.67 6.27 -13.91
C LYS A 84 -0.69 7.10 -12.62
N SER A 85 -1.89 7.37 -12.08
CA SER A 85 -2.03 8.13 -10.84
C SER A 85 -1.47 7.38 -9.62
N ASN A 86 -1.46 6.06 -9.68
CA ASN A 86 -0.98 5.23 -8.57
C ASN A 86 0.55 5.22 -8.47
N VAL A 87 1.26 5.46 -9.57
CA VAL A 87 2.73 5.54 -9.53
C VAL A 87 3.14 6.66 -8.57
N ASP A 88 2.55 7.84 -8.69
CA ASP A 88 2.85 8.95 -7.79
C ASP A 88 2.29 8.76 -6.38
N SER A 89 1.06 8.25 -6.28
CA SER A 89 0.41 8.01 -5.00
C SER A 89 1.18 6.99 -4.15
N VAL A 90 1.59 5.88 -4.74
CA VAL A 90 2.36 4.85 -4.04
C VAL A 90 3.71 5.39 -3.60
N ARG A 91 4.40 6.18 -4.44
CA ARG A 91 5.66 6.79 -4.07
C ARG A 91 5.49 7.71 -2.86
N LYS A 92 4.43 8.53 -2.86
CA LYS A 92 4.14 9.43 -1.74
C LYS A 92 4.02 8.66 -0.43
N TRP A 93 3.24 7.57 -0.40
CA TRP A 93 2.99 6.83 0.82
C TRP A 93 4.15 5.91 1.20
N VAL A 94 4.66 5.14 0.26
CA VAL A 94 5.64 4.10 0.54
C VAL A 94 7.05 4.67 0.71
N VAL A 95 7.37 5.80 0.08
CA VAL A 95 8.68 6.43 0.20
C VAL A 95 8.61 7.63 1.13
N ASP A 96 7.86 8.67 0.75
CA ASP A 96 7.91 9.96 1.46
C ASP A 96 7.29 9.86 2.86
N GLU A 97 6.08 9.34 2.98
CA GLU A 97 5.39 9.25 4.28
C GLU A 97 6.04 8.21 5.19
N LYS A 98 6.44 7.07 4.64
CA LYS A 98 7.14 6.05 5.42
C LYS A 98 8.44 6.61 6.01
N THR A 99 9.21 7.33 5.22
CA THR A 99 10.45 7.97 5.67
C THR A 99 10.16 9.00 6.75
N ALA A 100 9.14 9.84 6.57
CA ALA A 100 8.77 10.86 7.55
C ALA A 100 8.35 10.23 8.88
N ILE A 101 7.55 9.18 8.85
CA ILE A 101 7.10 8.47 10.06
C ILE A 101 8.27 7.76 10.74
N GLN A 102 9.07 7.02 9.98
CA GLN A 102 10.08 6.11 10.50
C GLN A 102 11.34 6.84 10.96
N TYR A 103 11.78 7.87 10.22
CA TYR A 103 13.06 8.53 10.46
C TYR A 103 12.96 9.97 10.95
N LYS A 104 11.81 10.62 10.76
CA LYS A 104 11.60 12.02 11.18
C LYS A 104 10.58 12.14 12.30
N ASN A 105 10.13 11.03 12.85
CA ASN A 105 9.15 10.96 13.93
C ASN A 105 7.88 11.76 13.63
N LYS A 106 7.45 11.78 12.36
CA LYS A 106 6.22 12.47 11.97
C LYS A 106 5.02 11.87 12.71
N LYS A 107 4.22 12.74 13.33
CA LYS A 107 2.93 12.36 13.89
C LYS A 107 1.86 12.63 12.84
N VAL A 108 1.21 11.57 12.37
CA VAL A 108 0.19 11.71 11.32
C VAL A 108 -1.14 12.15 11.92
N SER A 109 -1.91 12.88 11.11
CA SER A 109 -3.23 13.37 11.49
C SER A 109 -4.33 12.35 11.16
N LEU A 110 -5.54 12.58 11.69
CA LEU A 110 -6.73 11.84 11.29
C LEU A 110 -6.95 11.93 9.78
N ASP A 111 -6.74 13.11 9.20
CA ASP A 111 -6.88 13.31 7.75
C ASP A 111 -5.90 12.43 6.96
N ASP A 112 -4.66 12.34 7.43
CA ASP A 112 -3.67 11.44 6.82
C ASP A 112 -4.13 9.98 6.89
N ALA A 113 -4.68 9.56 8.02
CA ALA A 113 -5.19 8.20 8.19
C ALA A 113 -6.35 7.91 7.23
N ASP A 114 -7.29 8.85 7.10
CA ASP A 114 -8.42 8.71 6.17
C ASP A 114 -7.95 8.61 4.72
N ARG A 115 -6.99 9.44 4.33
CA ARG A 115 -6.42 9.42 2.98
C ARG A 115 -5.68 8.12 2.69
N ALA A 116 -4.91 7.64 3.66
CA ALA A 116 -4.16 6.39 3.52
C ALA A 116 -5.11 5.20 3.35
N LEU A 117 -6.19 5.16 4.14
CA LEU A 117 -7.21 4.11 3.99
C LEU A 117 -7.84 4.13 2.60
N LYS A 118 -8.26 5.29 2.12
CA LYS A 118 -8.85 5.41 0.79
C LYS A 118 -7.87 5.01 -0.30
N ALA A 119 -6.63 5.50 -0.22
CA ALA A 119 -5.60 5.21 -1.22
C ALA A 119 -5.29 3.72 -1.28
N SER A 120 -5.07 3.07 -0.13
CA SER A 120 -4.73 1.65 -0.07
C SER A 120 -5.87 0.77 -0.56
N LYS A 121 -7.11 1.08 -0.20
CA LYS A 121 -8.28 0.33 -0.65
C LYS A 121 -8.49 0.44 -2.16
N ARG A 122 -8.38 1.66 -2.70
CA ARG A 122 -8.52 1.91 -4.15
C ARG A 122 -7.44 1.18 -4.94
N PHE A 123 -6.21 1.24 -4.44
CA PHE A 123 -5.09 0.59 -5.11
C PHE A 123 -5.24 -0.93 -5.10
N LEU A 124 -5.61 -1.52 -3.96
CA LEU A 124 -5.85 -2.96 -3.89
C LEU A 124 -7.00 -3.39 -4.82
N LYS A 125 -8.09 -2.64 -4.83
CA LYS A 125 -9.22 -2.92 -5.71
C LYS A 125 -8.80 -2.91 -7.19
N LYS A 126 -8.03 -1.91 -7.58
CA LYS A 126 -7.50 -1.79 -8.94
C LYS A 126 -6.55 -2.94 -9.27
N THR A 127 -5.70 -3.32 -8.32
CA THR A 127 -4.77 -4.44 -8.44
C THR A 127 -5.52 -5.75 -8.65
N LYS A 128 -6.53 -6.01 -7.84
CA LYS A 128 -7.36 -7.21 -7.96
C LYS A 128 -8.03 -7.29 -9.33
N LYS A 129 -8.55 -6.16 -9.81
CA LYS A 129 -9.18 -6.10 -11.13
C LYS A 129 -8.17 -6.40 -12.24
N GLU A 130 -6.96 -5.83 -12.15
CA GLU A 130 -5.89 -6.07 -13.14
C GLU A 130 -5.50 -7.56 -13.19
N LEU A 131 -5.54 -8.24 -12.05
CA LEU A 131 -5.13 -9.64 -11.91
C LEU A 131 -6.29 -10.63 -11.97
N ASP A 132 -7.50 -10.19 -12.23
CA ASP A 132 -8.73 -11.01 -12.25
C ASP A 132 -9.01 -11.74 -10.92
N TYR A 133 -8.84 -11.02 -9.82
CA TYR A 133 -9.13 -11.55 -8.48
C TYR A 133 -10.41 -10.98 -7.90
#